data_ec98523032a6a4b349f4c57a24808470
#
_entry.id   ec98523032a6a4b349f4c57a24808470
#
_cell.length_a   1.000
_cell.length_b   1.000
_cell.length_c   1.000
_cell.angle_alpha   90.00
_cell.angle_beta   90.00
_cell.angle_gamma   90.00
#
_symmetry.space_group_name_H-M   'P 1'
#
loop_
_entity.id
_entity.type
_entity.pdbx_description
1 polymer ?
#
loop_
_entity_poly.entity_id
_entity_poly.type
_entity_poly.pdbx_seq_one_letter_code
_entity_poly.pdbx_strand_id
1 'polypeptide(L)'
;MPYTAQVLHAAPAEVQTGLRRAMPALDYAVLLETGQAHGAFREELDRYDWLAAGGAHKVHRLATATAEDWSNFSAAWRSRPTWVFGVLGYDLKNALEPTAQSRHASNPGEPDLEFFEPQWVVTCAAGKLQLHVHPAHPVQASDWWTQIQALGHSASTRTSASNVSALSPTWDAPMYQQQAASLQQLMVEGDLYEANLCALWEGEGNADPLAVYAALQARADAPMAGLFKSPSTWLISGSPERYVTVRTSPHGLLAFSQPIKGTAPVHTSGEDLLQNEKERAENTMIVDLVRNDLSRVAEKGSVRVPRYLQLRSLPTVHHLVSTVEAQLRPTADWLSVVQASFPMGSMTGAPKIRAMERIDAHESARRGWYSGALGYATPDGECDFNVVIRSLIYQPAAARWKSWAGSALTVYAQPQAEWEELQLKMKAPAAALQDARSLNAEPAPNDTSPQPAPKTNKPTNQRTARSAPRHEKNR
;
A
#
# COMPACT_ATOMS: atom_id res chain seq x y z
N MET A 1 7.64 -27.92 -13.81
CA MET A 1 6.56 -28.75 -13.20
C MET A 1 5.66 -27.82 -12.38
N PRO A 2 4.34 -28.03 -12.35
CA PRO A 2 3.44 -27.19 -11.58
C PRO A 2 3.66 -27.38 -10.05
N TYR A 3 3.28 -26.37 -9.26
CA TYR A 3 3.24 -26.48 -7.81
C TYR A 3 2.26 -27.58 -7.38
N THR A 4 2.61 -28.31 -6.32
CA THR A 4 1.72 -29.33 -5.74
C THR A 4 0.85 -28.69 -4.67
N ALA A 5 -0.47 -28.74 -4.85
CA ALA A 5 -1.44 -28.23 -3.89
C ALA A 5 -1.77 -29.28 -2.81
N GLN A 6 -1.79 -28.84 -1.55
CA GLN A 6 -2.15 -29.65 -0.37
C GLN A 6 -3.14 -28.88 0.50
N VAL A 7 -4.08 -29.56 1.13
CA VAL A 7 -4.98 -28.95 2.12
C VAL A 7 -4.20 -28.73 3.43
N LEU A 8 -4.29 -27.53 3.98
CA LEU A 8 -3.70 -27.21 5.27
C LEU A 8 -4.78 -27.23 6.35
N HIS A 9 -4.68 -28.19 7.27
CA HIS A 9 -5.63 -28.38 8.37
C HIS A 9 -5.19 -27.57 9.60
N ALA A 10 -5.44 -26.26 9.56
CA ALA A 10 -5.18 -25.33 10.68
C ALA A 10 -6.16 -24.15 10.61
N ALA A 11 -6.30 -23.41 11.69
CA ALA A 11 -7.15 -22.22 11.69
C ALA A 11 -6.51 -21.10 10.84
N PRO A 12 -7.24 -20.45 9.91
CA PRO A 12 -6.68 -19.42 9.03
C PRO A 12 -5.97 -18.29 9.79
N ALA A 13 -6.54 -17.81 10.90
CA ALA A 13 -5.94 -16.74 11.71
C ALA A 13 -4.64 -17.17 12.41
N GLU A 14 -4.53 -18.44 12.81
CA GLU A 14 -3.32 -19.00 13.40
C GLU A 14 -2.20 -19.07 12.36
N VAL A 15 -2.52 -19.59 11.16
CA VAL A 15 -1.56 -19.68 10.05
C VAL A 15 -1.07 -18.30 9.64
N GLN A 16 -1.98 -17.35 9.46
CA GLN A 16 -1.63 -15.96 9.10
C GLN A 16 -0.72 -15.31 10.14
N THR A 17 -1.02 -15.50 11.44
CA THR A 17 -0.19 -15.00 12.54
C THR A 17 1.20 -15.66 12.55
N GLY A 18 1.26 -16.97 12.38
CA GLY A 18 2.53 -17.73 12.29
C GLY A 18 3.39 -17.27 11.12
N LEU A 19 2.78 -17.06 9.95
CA LEU A 19 3.44 -16.55 8.76
C LEU A 19 4.03 -15.15 8.99
N ARG A 20 3.25 -14.22 9.56
CA ARG A 20 3.77 -12.88 9.92
C ARG A 20 5.01 -12.99 10.81
N ARG A 21 4.97 -13.81 11.86
CA ARG A 21 6.10 -14.01 12.77
C ARG A 21 7.33 -14.65 12.11
N ALA A 22 7.13 -15.50 11.10
CA ALA A 22 8.22 -16.15 10.38
C ALA A 22 8.91 -15.24 9.34
N MET A 23 8.23 -14.19 8.84
CA MET A 23 8.75 -13.33 7.76
C MET A 23 10.15 -12.76 8.03
N PRO A 24 10.52 -12.29 9.24
CA PRO A 24 11.86 -11.77 9.48
C PRO A 24 12.98 -12.78 9.23
N ALA A 25 12.73 -14.08 9.38
CA ALA A 25 13.70 -15.16 9.18
C ALA A 25 13.82 -15.60 7.70
N LEU A 26 12.92 -15.16 6.83
CA LEU A 26 12.94 -15.49 5.40
C LEU A 26 13.68 -14.41 4.62
N ASP A 27 14.43 -14.77 3.57
CA ASP A 27 15.06 -13.79 2.67
C ASP A 27 14.01 -13.03 1.87
N TYR A 28 13.06 -13.76 1.30
CA TYR A 28 11.90 -13.20 0.60
C TYR A 28 10.62 -13.72 1.22
N ALA A 29 9.70 -12.80 1.49
CA ALA A 29 8.37 -13.14 1.98
C ALA A 29 7.37 -12.05 1.57
N VAL A 30 6.13 -12.46 1.39
CA VAL A 30 5.01 -11.56 1.11
C VAL A 30 3.75 -12.05 1.83
N LEU A 31 2.96 -11.11 2.32
CA LEU A 31 1.60 -11.31 2.80
C LEU A 31 0.73 -10.24 2.15
N LEU A 32 -0.31 -10.64 1.42
CA LEU A 32 -1.29 -9.76 0.80
C LEU A 32 -2.65 -10.04 1.43
N GLU A 33 -3.35 -8.99 1.83
CA GLU A 33 -4.59 -9.09 2.61
C GLU A 33 -5.67 -8.19 2.02
N THR A 34 -6.90 -8.68 2.02
CA THR A 34 -8.08 -7.82 1.91
C THR A 34 -8.47 -7.38 3.32
N GLY A 35 -8.80 -6.09 3.52
CA GLY A 35 -9.15 -5.57 4.86
C GLY A 35 -10.34 -6.31 5.50
N GLN A 36 -10.42 -6.30 6.84
CA GLN A 36 -11.45 -7.03 7.59
C GLN A 36 -12.84 -6.36 7.55
N ALA A 37 -12.88 -5.02 7.43
CA ALA A 37 -14.15 -4.27 7.29
C ALA A 37 -14.90 -4.59 5.97
N HIS A 38 -14.25 -5.33 5.07
CA HIS A 38 -14.79 -5.66 3.76
C HIS A 38 -15.75 -6.84 3.72
N GLY A 39 -16.15 -7.43 4.84
CA GLY A 39 -17.16 -8.49 4.86
C GLY A 39 -18.46 -8.17 4.12
N ALA A 40 -18.81 -6.87 3.99
CA ALA A 40 -19.92 -6.37 3.18
C ALA A 40 -19.52 -5.96 1.74
N PHE A 41 -18.23 -5.86 1.43
CA PHE A 41 -17.68 -5.37 0.16
C PHE A 41 -16.65 -6.29 -0.47
N ARG A 42 -16.65 -7.58 -0.09
CA ARG A 42 -15.86 -8.56 -0.83
C ARG A 42 -16.28 -8.47 -2.28
N GLU A 43 -15.39 -7.95 -3.10
CA GLU A 43 -15.68 -7.80 -4.52
C GLU A 43 -15.63 -9.17 -5.21
N GLU A 44 -16.42 -9.34 -6.24
CA GLU A 44 -16.33 -10.50 -7.13
C GLU A 44 -14.90 -10.70 -7.71
N LEU A 45 -14.08 -9.63 -7.65
CA LEU A 45 -12.70 -9.64 -8.10
C LEU A 45 -11.72 -10.19 -7.06
N ASP A 46 -12.09 -10.27 -5.77
CA ASP A 46 -11.23 -10.77 -4.70
C ASP A 46 -11.23 -12.30 -4.71
N ARG A 47 -10.16 -12.88 -5.23
CA ARG A 47 -10.01 -14.34 -5.29
C ARG A 47 -9.70 -14.95 -3.93
N TYR A 48 -8.92 -14.26 -3.11
CA TYR A 48 -8.44 -14.72 -1.81
C TYR A 48 -8.84 -13.76 -0.69
N ASP A 49 -9.08 -14.29 0.52
CA ASP A 49 -9.20 -13.49 1.74
C ASP A 49 -7.84 -12.90 2.09
N TRP A 50 -6.82 -13.74 1.93
CA TRP A 50 -5.41 -13.38 1.99
C TRP A 50 -4.57 -14.45 1.29
N LEU A 51 -3.35 -14.09 0.90
CA LEU A 51 -2.37 -15.05 0.44
C LEU A 51 -0.98 -14.64 0.91
N ALA A 52 -0.12 -15.64 1.12
CA ALA A 52 1.26 -15.45 1.52
C ALA A 52 2.19 -16.37 0.72
N ALA A 53 3.41 -15.90 0.50
CA ALA A 53 4.45 -16.71 -0.13
C ALA A 53 5.80 -16.45 0.54
N GLY A 54 6.67 -17.44 0.52
CA GLY A 54 7.99 -17.28 1.11
C GLY A 54 9.03 -18.27 0.62
N GLY A 55 10.28 -17.94 0.96
CA GLY A 55 11.46 -18.59 0.44
C GLY A 55 11.60 -18.38 -1.07
N ALA A 56 12.72 -17.85 -1.53
CA ALA A 56 12.94 -17.67 -2.97
C ALA A 56 13.52 -18.95 -3.57
N HIS A 57 12.84 -19.53 -4.57
CA HIS A 57 13.42 -20.51 -5.48
C HIS A 57 14.28 -19.79 -6.54
N LYS A 58 13.75 -18.68 -7.06
CA LYS A 58 14.42 -17.83 -8.04
C LYS A 58 14.03 -16.38 -7.80
N VAL A 59 14.97 -15.46 -8.08
CA VAL A 59 14.74 -14.02 -7.97
C VAL A 59 14.97 -13.37 -9.33
N HIS A 60 14.05 -12.47 -9.67
CA HIS A 60 14.14 -11.57 -10.81
C HIS A 60 14.28 -10.14 -10.24
N ARG A 61 15.46 -9.57 -10.38
CA ARG A 61 15.77 -8.26 -9.82
C ARG A 61 16.46 -7.39 -10.86
N LEU A 62 15.83 -6.27 -11.20
CA LEU A 62 16.32 -5.27 -12.13
C LEU A 62 16.52 -3.97 -11.36
N ALA A 63 17.75 -3.66 -11.01
CA ALA A 63 18.08 -2.46 -10.23
C ALA A 63 17.73 -1.17 -11.00
N THR A 64 18.04 -1.18 -12.29
CA THR A 64 17.59 -0.19 -13.27
C THR A 64 17.21 -0.98 -14.53
N ALA A 65 15.94 -0.94 -14.88
CA ALA A 65 15.40 -1.73 -15.97
C ALA A 65 15.55 -1.04 -17.32
N THR A 66 15.92 -1.82 -18.33
CA THR A 66 15.87 -1.43 -19.75
C THR A 66 14.70 -2.11 -20.46
N ALA A 67 14.36 -1.66 -21.66
CA ALA A 67 13.33 -2.32 -22.49
C ALA A 67 13.70 -3.77 -22.82
N GLU A 68 14.97 -4.05 -22.98
CA GLU A 68 15.49 -5.42 -23.21
C GLU A 68 15.30 -6.29 -21.95
N ASP A 69 15.62 -5.76 -20.76
CA ASP A 69 15.42 -6.49 -19.50
C ASP A 69 13.94 -6.84 -19.27
N TRP A 70 13.02 -5.92 -19.53
CA TRP A 70 11.57 -6.18 -19.47
C TRP A 70 11.15 -7.25 -20.48
N SER A 71 11.65 -7.16 -21.71
CA SER A 71 11.38 -8.16 -22.76
C SER A 71 11.87 -9.55 -22.35
N ASN A 72 13.11 -9.65 -21.83
CA ASN A 72 13.70 -10.89 -21.37
C ASN A 72 12.94 -11.50 -20.17
N PHE A 73 12.57 -10.70 -19.19
CA PHE A 73 11.72 -11.14 -18.07
C PHE A 73 10.38 -11.67 -18.57
N SER A 74 9.72 -10.92 -19.46
CA SER A 74 8.43 -11.29 -20.02
C SER A 74 8.49 -12.59 -20.84
N ALA A 75 9.51 -12.76 -21.68
CA ALA A 75 9.73 -13.98 -22.45
C ALA A 75 10.03 -15.18 -21.55
N ALA A 76 10.86 -14.99 -20.51
CA ALA A 76 11.18 -16.04 -19.54
C ALA A 76 9.92 -16.53 -18.79
N TRP A 77 9.07 -15.60 -18.32
CA TRP A 77 7.84 -15.97 -17.63
C TRP A 77 6.86 -16.69 -18.57
N ARG A 78 6.65 -16.18 -19.81
CA ARG A 78 5.77 -16.79 -20.83
C ARG A 78 6.21 -18.19 -21.22
N SER A 79 7.52 -18.46 -21.26
CA SER A 79 8.05 -19.78 -21.58
C SER A 79 7.78 -20.82 -20.49
N ARG A 80 7.70 -20.38 -19.24
CA ARG A 80 7.43 -21.21 -18.05
C ARG A 80 6.63 -20.44 -17.04
N PRO A 81 5.30 -20.29 -17.24
CA PRO A 81 4.44 -19.60 -16.31
C PRO A 81 4.52 -20.22 -14.90
N THR A 82 4.72 -19.38 -13.90
CA THR A 82 4.90 -19.77 -12.50
C THR A 82 4.32 -18.69 -11.59
N TRP A 83 4.13 -19.01 -10.32
CA TRP A 83 3.87 -18.00 -9.31
C TRP A 83 5.05 -17.02 -9.24
N VAL A 84 4.74 -15.74 -9.28
CA VAL A 84 5.70 -14.67 -8.98
C VAL A 84 5.04 -13.66 -8.05
N PHE A 85 5.80 -13.18 -7.07
CA PHE A 85 5.40 -12.18 -6.10
C PHE A 85 6.43 -11.08 -6.03
N GLY A 86 5.99 -9.85 -5.85
CA GLY A 86 6.94 -8.75 -5.68
C GLY A 86 6.43 -7.40 -6.10
N VAL A 87 7.38 -6.53 -6.41
CA VAL A 87 7.15 -5.10 -6.63
C VAL A 87 7.58 -4.70 -8.03
N LEU A 88 6.72 -3.94 -8.70
CA LEU A 88 7.03 -3.09 -9.84
C LEU A 88 7.28 -1.68 -9.30
N GLY A 89 8.53 -1.20 -9.30
CA GLY A 89 8.85 0.17 -8.93
C GLY A 89 8.33 1.17 -9.97
N TYR A 90 7.98 2.37 -9.54
CA TYR A 90 7.50 3.42 -10.44
C TYR A 90 8.47 3.68 -11.61
N ASP A 91 9.77 3.58 -11.33
CA ASP A 91 10.83 3.87 -12.30
C ASP A 91 11.00 2.77 -13.37
N LEU A 92 10.27 1.64 -13.27
CA LEU A 92 10.12 0.68 -14.37
C LEU A 92 9.57 1.37 -15.64
N LYS A 93 8.90 2.52 -15.49
CA LYS A 93 8.50 3.39 -16.60
C LYS A 93 9.63 3.68 -17.58
N ASN A 94 10.88 3.75 -17.09
CA ASN A 94 12.04 4.01 -17.95
C ASN A 94 12.28 2.91 -18.98
N ALA A 95 11.92 1.67 -18.64
CA ALA A 95 11.96 0.53 -19.58
C ALA A 95 10.74 0.47 -20.50
N LEU A 96 9.58 0.92 -20.03
CA LEU A 96 8.31 0.81 -20.75
C LEU A 96 8.02 2.01 -21.67
N GLU A 97 8.47 3.21 -21.25
CA GLU A 97 8.29 4.48 -21.98
C GLU A 97 9.65 5.19 -22.12
N PRO A 98 10.42 4.90 -23.18
CA PRO A 98 11.79 5.39 -23.34
C PRO A 98 11.95 6.92 -23.36
N THR A 99 10.89 7.66 -23.63
CA THR A 99 10.88 9.13 -23.63
C THR A 99 10.73 9.73 -22.22
N ALA A 100 10.24 8.96 -21.25
CA ALA A 100 9.99 9.42 -19.87
C ALA A 100 11.09 9.00 -18.88
N GLN A 101 12.35 9.18 -19.27
CA GLN A 101 13.51 8.79 -18.44
C GLN A 101 13.64 9.62 -17.18
N SER A 102 13.98 8.96 -16.07
CA SER A 102 14.22 9.65 -14.81
C SER A 102 15.58 10.34 -14.78
N ARG A 103 15.61 11.59 -14.28
CA ARG A 103 16.82 12.42 -14.12
C ARG A 103 17.55 12.15 -12.81
N HIS A 104 16.86 11.56 -11.83
CA HIS A 104 17.40 11.32 -10.51
C HIS A 104 18.14 9.99 -10.45
N ALA A 105 19.10 9.88 -9.52
CA ALA A 105 19.81 8.64 -9.25
C ALA A 105 18.85 7.54 -8.74
N SER A 106 19.15 6.29 -9.05
CA SER A 106 18.38 5.13 -8.55
C SER A 106 18.44 5.05 -7.02
N ASN A 107 17.33 4.57 -6.43
CA ASN A 107 17.23 4.36 -4.99
C ASN A 107 17.91 3.02 -4.61
N PRO A 108 19.00 3.02 -3.85
CA PRO A 108 19.57 1.77 -3.34
C PRO A 108 18.52 0.97 -2.57
N GLY A 109 18.40 -0.32 -2.87
CA GLY A 109 17.45 -1.23 -2.21
C GLY A 109 16.01 -1.19 -2.75
N GLU A 110 15.69 -0.28 -3.65
CA GLU A 110 14.38 -0.18 -4.32
C GLU A 110 14.56 -0.35 -5.84
N PRO A 111 14.79 -1.58 -6.35
CA PRO A 111 14.95 -1.83 -7.78
C PRO A 111 13.68 -1.52 -8.58
N ASP A 112 13.82 -1.26 -9.87
CA ASP A 112 12.70 -0.99 -10.77
C ASP A 112 11.77 -2.22 -10.94
N LEU A 113 12.32 -3.45 -10.73
CA LEU A 113 11.55 -4.67 -10.63
C LEU A 113 12.20 -5.60 -9.61
N GLU A 114 11.42 -6.14 -8.68
CA GLU A 114 11.86 -7.18 -7.75
C GLU A 114 10.73 -8.19 -7.55
N PHE A 115 10.87 -9.34 -8.25
CA PHE A 115 9.98 -10.48 -8.11
C PHE A 115 10.74 -11.72 -7.66
N PHE A 116 10.07 -12.60 -6.93
CA PHE A 116 10.58 -13.92 -6.62
C PHE A 116 9.58 -15.02 -6.98
N GLU A 117 10.11 -16.15 -7.46
CA GLU A 117 9.39 -17.42 -7.58
C GLU A 117 9.47 -18.09 -6.22
N PRO A 118 8.36 -18.32 -5.50
CA PRO A 118 8.42 -18.79 -4.12
C PRO A 118 8.67 -20.29 -4.02
N GLN A 119 9.23 -20.74 -2.89
CA GLN A 119 9.29 -22.16 -2.54
C GLN A 119 7.91 -22.68 -2.14
N TRP A 120 7.11 -21.83 -1.54
CA TRP A 120 5.75 -22.16 -1.14
C TRP A 120 4.81 -20.95 -1.23
N VAL A 121 3.54 -21.24 -1.49
CA VAL A 121 2.43 -20.24 -1.45
C VAL A 121 1.32 -20.81 -0.59
N VAL A 122 0.79 -20.03 0.34
CA VAL A 122 -0.46 -20.32 1.07
C VAL A 122 -1.55 -19.39 0.59
N THR A 123 -2.67 -19.96 0.22
CA THR A 123 -3.88 -19.21 -0.15
C THR A 123 -4.99 -19.49 0.86
N CYS A 124 -5.71 -18.43 1.25
CA CYS A 124 -6.95 -18.52 2.01
C CYS A 124 -8.10 -17.99 1.16
N ALA A 125 -9.08 -18.81 0.88
CA ALA A 125 -10.27 -18.43 0.13
C ALA A 125 -11.52 -18.98 0.82
N ALA A 126 -12.45 -18.10 1.19
CA ALA A 126 -13.65 -18.46 1.97
C ALA A 126 -13.31 -19.31 3.23
N GLY A 127 -12.24 -18.92 3.92
CA GLY A 127 -11.75 -19.61 5.13
C GLY A 127 -11.06 -20.94 4.88
N LYS A 128 -10.87 -21.37 3.63
CA LYS A 128 -10.17 -22.61 3.28
C LYS A 128 -8.72 -22.33 2.93
N LEU A 129 -7.82 -23.09 3.52
CA LEU A 129 -6.37 -22.96 3.33
C LEU A 129 -5.86 -24.01 2.34
N GLN A 130 -5.04 -23.56 1.40
CA GLN A 130 -4.26 -24.42 0.52
C GLN A 130 -2.79 -24.03 0.56
N LEU A 131 -1.91 -25.02 0.71
CA LEU A 131 -0.47 -24.88 0.56
C LEU A 131 -0.06 -25.37 -0.82
N HIS A 132 0.57 -24.52 -1.59
CA HIS A 132 1.17 -24.83 -2.89
C HIS A 132 2.69 -24.88 -2.72
N VAL A 133 3.29 -26.03 -3.02
CA VAL A 133 4.72 -26.28 -2.82
C VAL A 133 5.43 -26.39 -4.16
N HIS A 134 6.53 -25.66 -4.32
CA HIS A 134 7.37 -25.75 -5.51
C HIS A 134 8.02 -27.14 -5.62
N PRO A 135 7.98 -27.80 -6.79
CA PRO A 135 8.43 -29.19 -6.93
C PRO A 135 9.92 -29.41 -6.62
N ALA A 136 10.76 -28.39 -6.70
CA ALA A 136 12.18 -28.47 -6.28
C ALA A 136 12.37 -28.39 -4.75
N HIS A 137 11.33 -28.09 -3.99
CA HIS A 137 11.36 -27.95 -2.53
C HIS A 137 10.21 -28.76 -1.88
N PRO A 138 10.10 -30.07 -2.12
CA PRO A 138 8.98 -30.87 -1.68
C PRO A 138 8.92 -30.92 -0.15
N VAL A 139 7.76 -30.62 0.41
CA VAL A 139 7.49 -30.69 1.85
C VAL A 139 6.01 -31.07 2.06
N GLN A 140 5.72 -31.85 3.10
CA GLN A 140 4.34 -32.13 3.50
C GLN A 140 3.75 -30.95 4.28
N ALA A 141 2.45 -30.74 4.19
CA ALA A 141 1.79 -29.59 4.82
C ALA A 141 2.01 -29.51 6.35
N SER A 142 2.02 -30.68 7.05
CA SER A 142 2.31 -30.76 8.48
C SER A 142 3.73 -30.33 8.83
N ASP A 143 4.72 -30.79 8.04
CA ASP A 143 6.13 -30.52 8.27
C ASP A 143 6.46 -29.06 7.94
N TRP A 144 5.86 -28.55 6.85
CA TRP A 144 5.95 -27.15 6.48
C TRP A 144 5.41 -26.25 7.60
N TRP A 145 4.22 -26.58 8.16
CA TRP A 145 3.62 -25.79 9.24
C TRP A 145 4.51 -25.78 10.50
N THR A 146 5.04 -26.92 10.86
CA THR A 146 6.00 -27.06 11.97
C THR A 146 7.24 -26.17 11.76
N GLN A 147 7.79 -26.16 10.54
CA GLN A 147 8.92 -25.30 10.18
C GLN A 147 8.58 -23.80 10.30
N ILE A 148 7.42 -23.37 9.80
CA ILE A 148 6.97 -21.98 9.90
C ILE A 148 6.81 -21.56 11.37
N GLN A 149 6.22 -22.40 12.22
CA GLN A 149 6.11 -22.11 13.65
C GLN A 149 7.49 -21.97 14.32
N ALA A 150 8.44 -22.85 14.01
CA ALA A 150 9.79 -22.79 14.53
C ALA A 150 10.52 -21.51 14.12
N LEU A 151 10.40 -21.09 12.84
CA LEU A 151 10.93 -19.81 12.35
C LEU A 151 10.34 -18.61 13.10
N GLY A 152 9.02 -18.61 13.33
CA GLY A 152 8.35 -17.55 14.07
C GLY A 152 8.81 -17.43 15.52
N HIS A 153 9.10 -18.55 16.20
CA HIS A 153 9.64 -18.54 17.55
C HIS A 153 11.07 -17.97 17.61
N SER A 154 11.93 -18.38 16.68
CA SER A 154 13.32 -17.90 16.63
C SER A 154 13.44 -16.41 16.27
N ALA A 155 12.51 -15.87 15.48
CA ALA A 155 12.46 -14.47 15.10
C ALA A 155 11.97 -13.57 16.26
N SER A 156 11.04 -14.05 17.08
CA SER A 156 10.44 -13.29 18.20
C SER A 156 11.43 -12.90 19.31
N THR A 157 12.61 -13.56 19.37
CA THR A 157 13.66 -13.25 20.35
C THR A 157 14.53 -12.04 19.98
N ARG A 158 14.31 -11.40 18.82
CA ARG A 158 15.16 -10.33 18.25
C ARG A 158 14.52 -8.93 18.32
N THR A 159 13.57 -8.68 19.18
CA THR A 159 13.00 -7.33 19.33
C THR A 159 14.04 -6.37 19.87
N SER A 160 14.68 -5.58 19.02
CA SER A 160 15.46 -4.42 19.40
C SER A 160 14.53 -3.28 19.80
N ALA A 161 14.92 -2.52 20.82
CA ALA A 161 14.18 -1.31 21.22
C ALA A 161 13.99 -0.39 20.00
N SER A 162 12.78 0.09 19.81
CA SER A 162 12.47 1.05 18.73
C SER A 162 13.04 2.41 19.09
N ASN A 163 13.85 2.98 18.19
CA ASN A 163 14.45 4.31 18.33
C ASN A 163 14.20 5.20 17.10
N VAL A 164 13.14 4.91 16.35
CA VAL A 164 12.84 5.61 15.10
C VAL A 164 12.41 7.06 15.34
N SER A 165 12.89 7.98 14.50
CA SER A 165 12.45 9.38 14.47
C SER A 165 11.05 9.50 13.83
N ALA A 166 10.39 10.63 14.06
CA ALA A 166 9.20 10.97 13.30
C ALA A 166 9.55 11.16 11.81
N LEU A 167 8.60 10.81 10.92
CA LEU A 167 8.72 11.13 9.50
C LEU A 167 8.62 12.65 9.31
N SER A 168 9.58 13.22 8.59
CA SER A 168 9.64 14.64 8.24
C SER A 168 9.62 14.80 6.72
N PRO A 169 8.86 15.76 6.18
CA PRO A 169 8.85 16.04 4.75
C PRO A 169 10.19 16.62 4.30
N THR A 170 10.64 16.25 3.12
CA THR A 170 11.85 16.84 2.50
C THR A 170 11.59 18.23 1.91
N TRP A 171 10.32 18.56 1.68
CA TRP A 171 9.85 19.88 1.30
C TRP A 171 9.04 20.52 2.42
N ASP A 172 9.10 21.83 2.52
CA ASP A 172 8.13 22.64 3.26
C ASP A 172 6.96 23.09 2.35
N ALA A 173 5.96 23.74 2.94
CA ALA A 173 4.81 24.23 2.18
C ALA A 173 5.18 25.22 1.06
N PRO A 174 6.06 26.23 1.28
CA PRO A 174 6.51 27.11 0.22
C PRO A 174 7.17 26.40 -0.95
N MET A 175 8.04 25.42 -0.71
CA MET A 175 8.69 24.65 -1.77
C MET A 175 7.67 23.85 -2.58
N TYR A 176 6.74 23.14 -1.93
CA TYR A 176 5.68 22.42 -2.64
C TYR A 176 4.83 23.37 -3.49
N GLN A 177 4.40 24.51 -2.93
CA GLN A 177 3.58 25.50 -3.63
C GLN A 177 4.32 26.08 -4.86
N GLN A 178 5.62 26.30 -4.77
CA GLN A 178 6.42 26.75 -5.90
C GLN A 178 6.44 25.72 -7.04
N GLN A 179 6.66 24.43 -6.72
CA GLN A 179 6.63 23.38 -7.74
C GLN A 179 5.23 23.20 -8.34
N ALA A 180 4.19 23.26 -7.50
CA ALA A 180 2.80 23.19 -7.93
C ALA A 180 2.43 24.34 -8.87
N ALA A 181 2.81 25.59 -8.53
CA ALA A 181 2.56 26.76 -9.37
C ALA A 181 3.30 26.67 -10.71
N SER A 182 4.52 26.13 -10.72
CA SER A 182 5.28 25.91 -11.96
C SER A 182 4.58 24.88 -12.87
N LEU A 183 4.04 23.79 -12.33
CA LEU A 183 3.27 22.82 -13.10
C LEU A 183 1.93 23.42 -13.60
N GLN A 184 1.26 24.24 -12.79
CA GLN A 184 0.05 24.93 -13.20
C GLN A 184 0.31 25.91 -14.36
N GLN A 185 1.45 26.58 -14.38
CA GLN A 185 1.83 27.42 -15.52
C GLN A 185 1.93 26.61 -16.81
N LEU A 186 2.52 25.41 -16.76
CA LEU A 186 2.55 24.49 -17.91
C LEU A 186 1.16 24.03 -18.35
N MET A 187 0.22 23.91 -17.40
CA MET A 187 -1.18 23.59 -17.72
C MET A 187 -1.89 24.75 -18.41
N VAL A 188 -1.64 25.99 -17.99
CA VAL A 188 -2.16 27.19 -18.67
C VAL A 188 -1.60 27.29 -20.10
N GLU A 189 -0.35 26.90 -20.32
CA GLU A 189 0.29 26.84 -21.64
C GLU A 189 -0.21 25.67 -22.52
N GLY A 190 -1.03 24.77 -21.97
CA GLY A 190 -1.60 23.65 -22.69
C GLY A 190 -0.68 22.41 -22.79
N ASP A 191 0.39 22.37 -22.00
CA ASP A 191 1.35 21.26 -21.98
C ASP A 191 0.83 20.04 -21.23
N LEU A 192 0.00 20.27 -20.18
CA LEU A 192 -0.62 19.28 -19.31
C LEU A 192 -2.08 19.64 -19.00
N TYR A 193 -2.88 18.65 -18.60
CA TYR A 193 -4.20 18.86 -18.00
C TYR A 193 -4.20 18.52 -16.50
N GLU A 194 -3.44 17.49 -16.12
CA GLU A 194 -3.27 17.02 -14.74
C GLU A 194 -1.87 16.47 -14.53
N ALA A 195 -1.31 16.68 -13.32
CA ALA A 195 -0.11 16.02 -12.85
C ALA A 195 -0.23 15.66 -11.38
N ASN A 196 0.12 14.43 -11.01
CA ASN A 196 0.19 13.99 -9.61
C ASN A 196 1.57 14.35 -9.04
N LEU A 197 1.68 15.48 -8.35
CA LEU A 197 2.93 15.94 -7.72
C LEU A 197 3.07 15.30 -6.33
N CYS A 198 4.21 14.64 -6.11
CA CYS A 198 4.48 13.92 -4.88
C CYS A 198 5.63 14.56 -4.10
N ALA A 199 5.53 14.49 -2.77
CA ALA A 199 6.60 14.84 -1.85
C ALA A 199 7.04 13.62 -1.03
N LEU A 200 8.31 13.61 -0.61
CA LEU A 200 8.95 12.57 0.17
C LEU A 200 8.97 12.95 1.66
N TRP A 201 8.71 11.97 2.52
CA TRP A 201 8.93 12.01 3.97
C TRP A 201 9.97 10.96 4.35
N GLU A 202 10.88 11.33 5.22
CA GLU A 202 11.95 10.46 5.69
C GLU A 202 12.03 10.44 7.21
N GLY A 203 12.51 9.32 7.75
CA GLY A 203 12.81 9.11 9.15
C GLY A 203 13.97 8.14 9.31
N GLU A 204 14.69 8.24 10.43
CA GLU A 204 15.85 7.42 10.74
C GLU A 204 15.61 6.63 12.02
N GLY A 205 16.27 5.48 12.13
CA GLY A 205 16.22 4.61 13.30
C GLY A 205 15.56 3.26 13.00
N ASN A 206 15.48 2.43 14.04
CA ASN A 206 14.97 1.08 13.94
C ASN A 206 13.57 0.99 14.57
N ALA A 207 12.68 0.28 13.90
CA ALA A 207 11.40 -0.18 14.42
C ALA A 207 11.09 -1.56 13.84
N ASP A 208 10.27 -2.35 14.55
CA ASP A 208 9.81 -3.64 14.05
C ASP A 208 8.82 -3.44 12.89
N PRO A 209 9.14 -3.87 11.65
CA PRO A 209 8.24 -3.74 10.50
C PRO A 209 6.89 -4.43 10.71
N LEU A 210 6.83 -5.51 11.49
CA LEU A 210 5.59 -6.23 11.78
C LEU A 210 4.67 -5.41 12.70
N ALA A 211 5.25 -4.76 13.72
CA ALA A 211 4.51 -3.85 14.59
C ALA A 211 3.98 -2.63 13.83
N VAL A 212 4.82 -2.05 12.96
CA VAL A 212 4.41 -0.94 12.07
C VAL A 212 3.27 -1.37 11.14
N TYR A 213 3.36 -2.56 10.53
CA TYR A 213 2.30 -3.09 9.69
C TYR A 213 0.99 -3.29 10.45
N ALA A 214 1.05 -3.91 11.63
CA ALA A 214 -0.12 -4.10 12.49
C ALA A 214 -0.78 -2.76 12.87
N ALA A 215 0.03 -1.75 13.25
CA ALA A 215 -0.46 -0.42 13.57
C ALA A 215 -1.07 0.30 12.37
N LEU A 216 -0.50 0.12 11.16
CA LEU A 216 -1.03 0.69 9.92
C LEU A 216 -2.38 0.05 9.56
N GLN A 217 -2.49 -1.28 9.64
CA GLN A 217 -3.73 -2.01 9.35
C GLN A 217 -4.85 -1.66 10.33
N ALA A 218 -4.55 -1.53 11.61
CA ALA A 218 -5.52 -1.11 12.62
C ALA A 218 -6.14 0.26 12.33
N ARG A 219 -5.43 1.12 11.58
CA ARG A 219 -5.90 2.47 11.21
C ARG A 219 -6.57 2.53 9.85
N ALA A 220 -6.03 1.78 8.87
CA ALA A 220 -6.42 1.91 7.47
C ALA A 220 -7.43 0.85 7.05
N ASP A 221 -7.32 -0.37 7.59
CA ASP A 221 -8.08 -1.56 7.17
C ASP A 221 -8.24 -1.63 5.64
N ALA A 222 -7.10 -1.50 4.97
CA ALA A 222 -7.06 -1.21 3.54
C ALA A 222 -7.34 -2.48 2.71
N PRO A 223 -8.14 -2.39 1.63
CA PRO A 223 -8.56 -3.54 0.83
C PRO A 223 -7.44 -4.20 0.02
N MET A 224 -6.37 -3.47 -0.22
CA MET A 224 -5.21 -3.94 -1.00
C MET A 224 -3.92 -3.83 -0.17
N ALA A 225 -4.05 -4.17 1.12
CA ALA A 225 -2.93 -4.16 2.04
C ALA A 225 -1.90 -5.25 1.73
N GLY A 226 -0.65 -4.98 2.07
CA GLY A 226 0.40 -5.97 1.87
C GLY A 226 1.68 -5.66 2.62
N LEU A 227 2.38 -6.72 2.95
CA LEU A 227 3.71 -6.69 3.54
C LEU A 227 4.64 -7.50 2.64
N PHE A 228 5.68 -6.86 2.12
CA PHE A 228 6.70 -7.51 1.31
C PHE A 228 8.07 -7.31 1.94
N LYS A 229 8.86 -8.37 1.95
CA LYS A 229 10.24 -8.37 2.45
C LYS A 229 11.17 -8.93 1.39
N SER A 230 12.24 -8.20 1.13
CA SER A 230 13.46 -8.66 0.45
C SER A 230 14.66 -8.61 1.41
N PRO A 231 15.83 -9.10 1.02
CA PRO A 231 17.03 -9.04 1.87
C PRO A 231 17.43 -7.63 2.31
N SER A 232 17.10 -6.62 1.52
CA SER A 232 17.51 -5.22 1.75
C SER A 232 16.41 -4.30 2.22
N THR A 233 15.13 -4.65 1.97
CA THR A 233 14.04 -3.69 2.08
C THR A 233 12.72 -4.35 2.50
N TRP A 234 11.95 -3.65 3.32
CA TRP A 234 10.57 -3.96 3.64
C TRP A 234 9.66 -2.94 2.98
N LEU A 235 8.58 -3.40 2.37
CA LEU A 235 7.46 -2.58 1.94
C LEU A 235 6.24 -2.90 2.80
N ILE A 236 5.74 -1.89 3.51
CA ILE A 236 4.60 -1.97 4.43
C ILE A 236 3.49 -1.15 3.77
N SER A 237 2.55 -1.82 3.11
CA SER A 237 1.53 -1.16 2.29
C SER A 237 0.16 -1.19 2.94
N GLY A 238 -0.43 0.00 3.14
CA GLY A 238 -1.83 0.21 3.50
C GLY A 238 -2.65 0.74 2.32
N SER A 239 -2.42 0.19 1.14
CA SER A 239 -3.06 0.67 -0.10
C SER A 239 -4.56 0.42 -0.13
N PRO A 240 -5.37 1.44 -0.45
CA PRO A 240 -6.80 1.27 -0.71
C PRO A 240 -7.10 0.91 -2.18
N GLU A 241 -6.14 1.01 -3.10
CA GLU A 241 -6.38 1.05 -4.54
C GLU A 241 -5.82 -0.18 -5.26
N ARG A 242 -6.67 -0.83 -6.07
CA ARG A 242 -6.26 -1.85 -7.02
C ARG A 242 -5.81 -1.19 -8.33
N TYR A 243 -4.54 -1.43 -8.70
CA TYR A 243 -4.01 -1.02 -9.98
C TYR A 243 -4.63 -1.84 -11.09
N VAL A 244 -4.39 -3.14 -11.09
CA VAL A 244 -4.92 -4.05 -12.11
C VAL A 244 -5.05 -5.47 -11.57
N THR A 245 -6.11 -6.14 -11.99
CA THR A 245 -6.26 -7.57 -11.83
C THR A 245 -6.64 -8.22 -13.15
N VAL A 246 -6.09 -9.41 -13.42
CA VAL A 246 -6.45 -10.24 -14.58
C VAL A 246 -7.07 -11.52 -14.04
N ARG A 247 -8.21 -11.89 -14.59
CA ARG A 247 -8.98 -13.09 -14.20
C ARG A 247 -9.33 -13.93 -15.42
N THR A 248 -9.35 -15.22 -15.23
CA THR A 248 -9.83 -16.18 -16.24
C THR A 248 -11.35 -16.09 -16.38
N SER A 249 -11.83 -16.09 -17.60
CA SER A 249 -13.25 -16.16 -17.95
C SER A 249 -13.52 -17.24 -19.01
N PRO A 250 -14.78 -17.60 -19.28
CA PRO A 250 -15.11 -18.54 -20.37
C PRO A 250 -14.64 -18.08 -21.75
N HIS A 251 -14.36 -16.78 -21.91
CA HIS A 251 -13.95 -16.17 -23.17
C HIS A 251 -12.45 -15.79 -23.21
N GLY A 252 -11.64 -16.26 -22.25
CA GLY A 252 -10.23 -15.93 -22.11
C GLY A 252 -9.98 -15.01 -20.91
N LEU A 253 -8.92 -14.20 -20.97
CA LEU A 253 -8.52 -13.35 -19.83
C LEU A 253 -9.27 -12.01 -19.86
N LEU A 254 -9.81 -11.62 -18.70
CA LEU A 254 -10.41 -10.31 -18.43
C LEU A 254 -9.45 -9.49 -17.56
N ALA A 255 -9.15 -8.27 -17.96
CA ALA A 255 -8.44 -7.29 -17.15
C ALA A 255 -9.40 -6.30 -16.51
N PHE A 256 -9.16 -5.95 -15.26
CA PHE A 256 -9.92 -4.94 -14.52
C PHE A 256 -8.94 -3.96 -13.86
N SER A 257 -9.33 -2.69 -13.82
CA SER A 257 -8.65 -1.67 -13.01
C SER A 257 -9.68 -0.88 -12.22
N GLN A 258 -9.34 -0.48 -10.99
CA GLN A 258 -10.27 0.18 -10.07
C GLN A 258 -9.69 1.49 -9.55
N PRO A 259 -9.58 2.52 -10.41
CA PRO A 259 -9.09 3.82 -10.00
C PRO A 259 -9.99 4.46 -8.94
N ILE A 260 -9.34 5.09 -7.96
CA ILE A 260 -9.97 5.86 -6.89
C ILE A 260 -9.65 7.33 -7.10
N LYS A 261 -10.68 8.17 -7.15
CA LYS A 261 -10.58 9.63 -7.02
C LYS A 261 -11.78 10.10 -6.22
N GLY A 262 -11.57 11.12 -5.42
CA GLY A 262 -12.54 11.58 -4.46
C GLY A 262 -12.42 10.87 -3.11
N THR A 263 -12.16 11.65 -2.08
CA THR A 263 -12.06 11.18 -0.70
C THR A 263 -12.73 12.17 0.23
N ALA A 264 -13.58 11.65 1.10
CA ALA A 264 -14.20 12.44 2.16
C ALA A 264 -14.12 11.68 3.50
N PRO A 265 -14.05 12.38 4.65
CA PRO A 265 -14.12 11.72 5.95
C PRO A 265 -15.44 10.95 6.13
N VAL A 266 -15.40 9.76 6.77
CA VAL A 266 -16.57 8.89 6.95
C VAL A 266 -17.71 9.54 7.77
N HIS A 267 -17.40 10.55 8.58
CA HIS A 267 -18.42 11.31 9.34
C HIS A 267 -19.14 12.39 8.51
N THR A 268 -18.73 12.60 7.26
CA THR A 268 -19.43 13.48 6.31
C THR A 268 -20.40 12.65 5.45
N SER A 269 -21.29 13.34 4.74
CA SER A 269 -22.21 12.64 3.83
C SER A 269 -21.48 12.09 2.62
N GLY A 270 -21.56 10.79 2.39
CA GLY A 270 -21.07 10.18 1.15
C GLY A 270 -21.80 10.68 -0.09
N GLU A 271 -23.05 11.12 0.05
CA GLU A 271 -23.84 11.71 -1.04
C GLU A 271 -23.23 13.05 -1.50
N ASP A 272 -22.73 13.87 -0.58
CA ASP A 272 -22.05 15.13 -0.92
C ASP A 272 -20.80 14.87 -1.79
N LEU A 273 -20.09 13.77 -1.53
CA LEU A 273 -18.96 13.35 -2.34
C LEU A 273 -19.41 12.92 -3.76
N LEU A 274 -20.53 12.20 -3.86
CA LEU A 274 -21.13 11.81 -5.15
C LEU A 274 -21.60 13.02 -5.98
N GLN A 275 -21.99 14.11 -5.35
CA GLN A 275 -22.44 15.34 -6.01
C GLN A 275 -21.31 16.35 -6.26
N ASN A 276 -20.11 16.12 -5.72
CA ASN A 276 -18.99 17.04 -5.89
C ASN A 276 -18.48 17.02 -7.35
N GLU A 277 -18.68 18.13 -8.06
CA GLU A 277 -18.33 18.25 -9.48
C GLU A 277 -16.83 18.06 -9.74
N LYS A 278 -15.95 18.60 -8.87
CA LYS A 278 -14.50 18.45 -8.98
C LYS A 278 -14.10 16.98 -8.92
N GLU A 279 -14.53 16.28 -7.86
CA GLU A 279 -14.17 14.88 -7.62
C GLU A 279 -14.70 13.95 -8.74
N ARG A 280 -15.89 14.24 -9.23
CA ARG A 280 -16.50 13.53 -10.38
C ARG A 280 -15.68 13.75 -11.65
N ALA A 281 -15.29 14.99 -11.94
CA ALA A 281 -14.51 15.33 -13.14
C ALA A 281 -13.13 14.65 -13.10
N GLU A 282 -12.45 14.68 -11.96
CA GLU A 282 -11.16 14.02 -11.77
C GLU A 282 -11.29 12.48 -11.93
N ASN A 283 -12.32 11.85 -11.34
CA ASN A 283 -12.56 10.41 -11.50
C ASN A 283 -12.84 10.07 -12.98
N THR A 284 -13.67 10.87 -13.67
CA THR A 284 -14.00 10.69 -15.08
C THR A 284 -12.73 10.71 -15.95
N MET A 285 -11.84 11.67 -15.71
CA MET A 285 -10.60 11.80 -16.47
C MET A 285 -9.68 10.59 -16.27
N ILE A 286 -9.55 10.10 -15.05
CA ILE A 286 -8.73 8.90 -14.79
C ILE A 286 -9.38 7.63 -15.36
N VAL A 287 -10.70 7.51 -15.30
CA VAL A 287 -11.42 6.40 -15.97
C VAL A 287 -11.16 6.40 -17.47
N ASP A 288 -11.16 7.56 -18.12
CA ASP A 288 -10.88 7.63 -19.56
C ASP A 288 -9.43 7.28 -19.88
N LEU A 289 -8.47 7.72 -19.05
CA LEU A 289 -7.07 7.33 -19.16
C LEU A 289 -6.89 5.81 -19.04
N VAL A 290 -7.52 5.19 -18.04
CA VAL A 290 -7.47 3.72 -17.86
C VAL A 290 -8.13 2.98 -19.03
N ARG A 291 -9.25 3.49 -19.56
CA ARG A 291 -9.89 2.94 -20.76
C ARG A 291 -8.94 2.99 -21.96
N ASN A 292 -8.25 4.10 -22.15
CA ASN A 292 -7.24 4.25 -23.20
C ASN A 292 -6.11 3.22 -23.02
N ASP A 293 -5.55 3.08 -21.83
CA ASP A 293 -4.48 2.14 -21.52
C ASP A 293 -4.90 0.69 -21.82
N LEU A 294 -6.03 0.24 -21.29
CA LEU A 294 -6.53 -1.11 -21.49
C LEU A 294 -6.91 -1.38 -22.96
N SER A 295 -7.37 -0.37 -23.70
CA SER A 295 -7.73 -0.52 -25.12
C SER A 295 -6.56 -0.98 -26.00
N ARG A 296 -5.32 -0.70 -25.58
CA ARG A 296 -4.09 -1.09 -26.29
C ARG A 296 -3.88 -2.62 -26.33
N VAL A 297 -4.48 -3.35 -25.37
CA VAL A 297 -4.34 -4.82 -25.23
C VAL A 297 -5.68 -5.58 -25.31
N ALA A 298 -6.78 -4.85 -25.35
CA ALA A 298 -8.13 -5.40 -25.38
C ALA A 298 -8.57 -5.84 -26.78
N GLU A 299 -9.53 -6.74 -26.83
CA GLU A 299 -10.32 -6.98 -28.03
C GLU A 299 -11.10 -5.71 -28.41
N LYS A 300 -11.28 -5.49 -29.71
CA LYS A 300 -11.95 -4.30 -30.22
C LYS A 300 -13.39 -4.20 -29.70
N GLY A 301 -13.69 -3.07 -29.04
CA GLY A 301 -15.03 -2.77 -28.49
C GLY A 301 -15.36 -3.49 -27.18
N SER A 302 -14.39 -4.17 -26.53
CA SER A 302 -14.61 -4.89 -25.27
C SER A 302 -14.41 -4.03 -24.02
N VAL A 303 -13.76 -2.87 -24.14
CA VAL A 303 -13.52 -1.99 -22.98
C VAL A 303 -14.82 -1.38 -22.48
N ARG A 304 -15.16 -1.59 -21.22
CA ARG A 304 -16.39 -1.14 -20.58
C ARG A 304 -16.11 -0.53 -19.21
N VAL A 305 -17.09 0.20 -18.69
CA VAL A 305 -17.10 0.76 -17.32
C VAL A 305 -18.34 0.21 -16.62
N PRO A 306 -18.32 -1.06 -16.14
CA PRO A 306 -19.49 -1.70 -15.55
C PRO A 306 -19.94 -1.02 -14.24
N ARG A 307 -19.01 -0.36 -13.56
CA ARG A 307 -19.27 0.39 -12.32
C ARG A 307 -18.60 1.75 -12.42
N TYR A 308 -19.39 2.80 -12.32
CA TYR A 308 -18.93 4.18 -12.45
C TYR A 308 -19.33 5.00 -11.24
N LEU A 309 -18.36 5.70 -10.62
CA LEU A 309 -18.55 6.57 -9.45
C LEU A 309 -19.26 5.88 -8.27
N GLN A 310 -18.85 4.64 -7.94
CA GLN A 310 -19.41 3.96 -6.77
C GLN A 310 -18.83 4.53 -5.48
N LEU A 311 -19.72 4.87 -4.54
CA LEU A 311 -19.31 5.21 -3.18
C LEU A 311 -18.86 3.95 -2.44
N ARG A 312 -17.59 3.95 -1.98
CA ARG A 312 -17.04 2.93 -1.08
C ARG A 312 -16.68 3.57 0.24
N SER A 313 -17.26 3.07 1.32
CA SER A 313 -16.99 3.54 2.68
C SER A 313 -16.00 2.61 3.36
N LEU A 314 -14.89 3.16 3.82
CA LEU A 314 -13.91 2.52 4.69
C LEU A 314 -14.10 3.03 6.13
N PRO A 315 -13.45 2.45 7.14
CA PRO A 315 -13.64 2.86 8.54
C PRO A 315 -13.44 4.35 8.80
N THR A 316 -12.58 5.01 8.03
CA THR A 316 -12.22 6.42 8.25
C THR A 316 -12.59 7.36 7.12
N VAL A 317 -12.87 6.82 5.92
CA VAL A 317 -13.06 7.63 4.71
C VAL A 317 -14.10 7.03 3.76
N HIS A 318 -14.75 7.88 2.98
CA HIS A 318 -15.47 7.54 1.77
C HIS A 318 -14.57 7.72 0.55
N HIS A 319 -14.70 6.85 -0.45
CA HIS A 319 -14.03 6.96 -1.73
C HIS A 319 -15.01 6.83 -2.89
N LEU A 320 -14.74 7.52 -4.01
CA LEU A 320 -15.37 7.25 -5.29
C LEU A 320 -14.49 6.30 -6.10
N VAL A 321 -15.02 5.13 -6.38
CA VAL A 321 -14.32 4.05 -7.12
C VAL A 321 -15.06 3.78 -8.42
N SER A 322 -14.32 3.71 -9.50
CA SER A 322 -14.84 3.23 -10.78
C SER A 322 -14.16 1.94 -11.19
N THR A 323 -14.85 1.06 -11.91
CA THR A 323 -14.27 -0.18 -12.44
C THR A 323 -14.24 -0.12 -13.95
N VAL A 324 -13.06 -0.26 -14.53
CA VAL A 324 -12.86 -0.42 -15.97
C VAL A 324 -12.52 -1.88 -16.26
N GLU A 325 -13.19 -2.46 -17.23
CA GLU A 325 -13.07 -3.86 -17.64
C GLU A 325 -12.68 -3.96 -19.11
N ALA A 326 -11.86 -4.95 -19.46
CA ALA A 326 -11.48 -5.22 -20.83
C ALA A 326 -11.26 -6.72 -21.07
N GLN A 327 -11.88 -7.30 -22.10
CA GLN A 327 -11.52 -8.62 -22.60
C GLN A 327 -10.17 -8.52 -23.32
N LEU A 328 -9.18 -9.27 -22.85
CA LEU A 328 -7.85 -9.27 -23.48
C LEU A 328 -7.86 -10.02 -24.81
N ARG A 329 -7.05 -9.55 -25.75
CA ARG A 329 -6.78 -10.31 -26.97
C ARG A 329 -6.13 -11.66 -26.63
N PRO A 330 -6.34 -12.72 -27.43
CA PRO A 330 -5.77 -14.06 -27.14
C PRO A 330 -4.24 -14.09 -27.01
N THR A 331 -3.54 -13.09 -27.57
CA THR A 331 -2.07 -12.96 -27.49
C THR A 331 -1.61 -12.10 -26.30
N ALA A 332 -2.53 -11.49 -25.55
CA ALA A 332 -2.23 -10.62 -24.44
C ALA A 332 -2.37 -11.36 -23.09
N ASP A 333 -1.51 -11.02 -22.17
CA ASP A 333 -1.45 -11.53 -20.81
C ASP A 333 -1.26 -10.37 -19.79
N TRP A 334 -1.07 -10.68 -18.51
CA TRP A 334 -0.85 -9.67 -17.49
C TRP A 334 0.40 -8.79 -17.74
N LEU A 335 1.46 -9.34 -18.34
CA LEU A 335 2.67 -8.59 -18.71
C LEU A 335 2.35 -7.57 -19.82
N SER A 336 1.50 -7.95 -20.75
CA SER A 336 1.00 -7.05 -21.81
C SER A 336 0.16 -5.92 -21.21
N VAL A 337 -0.66 -6.21 -20.19
CA VAL A 337 -1.44 -5.20 -19.47
C VAL A 337 -0.53 -4.24 -18.75
N VAL A 338 0.47 -4.74 -18.01
CA VAL A 338 1.48 -3.88 -17.34
C VAL A 338 2.19 -3.00 -18.35
N GLN A 339 2.69 -3.56 -19.46
CA GLN A 339 3.36 -2.79 -20.51
C GLN A 339 2.49 -1.69 -21.10
N ALA A 340 1.18 -1.90 -21.22
CA ALA A 340 0.26 -0.93 -21.80
C ALA A 340 -0.18 0.16 -20.82
N SER A 341 -0.21 -0.11 -19.51
CA SER A 341 -0.89 0.74 -18.53
C SER A 341 0.00 1.28 -17.41
N PHE A 342 1.19 0.68 -17.19
CA PHE A 342 2.10 1.12 -16.12
C PHE A 342 2.96 2.33 -16.54
N PRO A 343 3.19 3.29 -15.63
CA PRO A 343 2.56 3.44 -14.33
C PRO A 343 1.09 3.82 -14.43
N MET A 344 0.34 3.53 -13.37
CA MET A 344 -1.10 3.80 -13.33
C MET A 344 -1.44 5.29 -13.48
N GLY A 345 -2.56 5.55 -14.14
CA GLY A 345 -3.01 6.92 -14.43
C GLY A 345 -3.19 7.77 -13.18
N SER A 346 -3.72 7.20 -12.09
CA SER A 346 -3.95 7.90 -10.82
C SER A 346 -2.67 8.46 -10.17
N MET A 347 -1.51 7.93 -10.56
CA MET A 347 -0.20 8.35 -10.03
C MET A 347 0.66 9.13 -11.03
N THR A 348 0.12 9.42 -12.22
CA THR A 348 0.83 10.13 -13.29
C THR A 348 0.11 11.43 -13.64
N GLY A 349 -0.71 11.44 -14.65
CA GLY A 349 -1.48 12.58 -15.11
C GLY A 349 -1.87 12.47 -16.57
N ALA A 350 -2.34 13.56 -17.14
CA ALA A 350 -2.85 13.61 -18.50
C ALA A 350 -2.23 14.79 -19.29
N PRO A 351 -1.66 14.58 -20.49
CA PRO A 351 -1.31 13.31 -21.14
C PRO A 351 -0.22 12.55 -20.36
N LYS A 352 -0.32 11.20 -20.24
CA LYS A 352 0.49 10.38 -19.33
C LYS A 352 2.01 10.58 -19.49
N ILE A 353 2.53 10.42 -20.71
CA ILE A 353 3.98 10.50 -20.98
C ILE A 353 4.48 11.91 -20.62
N ARG A 354 3.76 12.94 -21.07
CA ARG A 354 4.12 14.31 -20.79
C ARG A 354 4.10 14.64 -19.30
N ALA A 355 3.10 14.14 -18.57
CA ALA A 355 3.01 14.29 -17.13
C ALA A 355 4.21 13.63 -16.43
N MET A 356 4.61 12.41 -16.81
CA MET A 356 5.80 11.74 -16.24
C MET A 356 7.10 12.56 -16.44
N GLU A 357 7.30 13.14 -17.63
CA GLU A 357 8.46 14.00 -17.91
C GLU A 357 8.48 15.24 -16.99
N ARG A 358 7.32 15.87 -16.81
CA ARG A 358 7.19 17.09 -16.01
C ARG A 358 7.28 16.80 -14.51
N ILE A 359 6.67 15.75 -14.04
CA ILE A 359 6.77 15.27 -12.66
C ILE A 359 8.24 15.01 -12.30
N ASP A 360 8.98 14.28 -13.13
CA ASP A 360 10.40 13.98 -12.89
C ASP A 360 11.26 15.26 -12.84
N ALA A 361 10.87 16.30 -13.57
CA ALA A 361 11.58 17.59 -13.56
C ALA A 361 11.32 18.43 -12.31
N HIS A 362 10.21 18.19 -11.60
CA HIS A 362 9.76 18.98 -10.46
C HIS A 362 9.92 18.27 -9.12
N GLU A 363 9.89 16.94 -9.08
CA GLU A 363 10.13 16.19 -7.86
C GLU A 363 11.61 16.17 -7.47
N SER A 364 11.90 15.98 -6.17
CA SER A 364 13.26 16.06 -5.62
C SER A 364 14.05 14.76 -5.72
N ALA A 365 13.39 13.63 -5.98
CA ALA A 365 14.00 12.30 -5.99
C ALA A 365 13.17 11.32 -6.82
N ARG A 366 13.75 10.16 -7.15
CA ARG A 366 12.99 9.03 -7.68
C ARG A 366 11.99 8.52 -6.66
N ARG A 367 10.80 8.16 -7.13
CA ARG A 367 9.76 7.58 -6.30
C ARG A 367 10.08 6.16 -5.82
N GLY A 368 10.92 5.43 -6.55
CA GLY A 368 11.27 4.04 -6.25
C GLY A 368 10.06 3.12 -6.25
N TRP A 369 9.79 2.46 -5.14
CA TRP A 369 8.61 1.59 -5.03
C TRP A 369 7.28 2.33 -4.83
N TYR A 370 7.32 3.56 -4.31
CA TYR A 370 6.11 4.38 -4.21
C TYR A 370 5.56 4.71 -5.60
N SER A 371 4.25 4.77 -5.74
CA SER A 371 3.54 4.91 -7.04
C SER A 371 3.78 3.75 -8.00
N GLY A 372 4.44 2.70 -7.55
CA GLY A 372 4.56 1.43 -8.23
C GLY A 372 3.43 0.47 -7.85
N ALA A 373 3.66 -0.83 -7.97
CA ALA A 373 2.66 -1.86 -7.68
C ALA A 373 3.25 -3.04 -6.91
N LEU A 374 2.54 -3.49 -5.87
CA LEU A 374 2.84 -4.73 -5.14
C LEU A 374 1.76 -5.76 -5.46
N GLY A 375 2.16 -7.00 -5.77
CA GLY A 375 1.18 -8.04 -6.04
C GLY A 375 1.79 -9.36 -6.45
N TYR A 376 1.03 -10.11 -7.21
CA TYR A 376 1.38 -11.45 -7.67
C TYR A 376 0.84 -11.75 -9.06
N ALA A 377 1.46 -12.75 -9.73
CA ALA A 377 0.87 -13.44 -10.86
C ALA A 377 0.95 -14.95 -10.66
N THR A 378 -0.05 -15.67 -11.21
CA THR A 378 -0.23 -17.11 -11.07
C THR A 378 0.21 -17.87 -12.32
N PRO A 379 0.45 -19.18 -12.24
CA PRO A 379 0.82 -19.99 -13.42
C PRO A 379 -0.25 -20.01 -14.52
N ASP A 380 -1.51 -19.77 -14.19
CA ASP A 380 -2.63 -19.72 -15.13
C ASP A 380 -2.86 -18.33 -15.75
N GLY A 381 -1.94 -17.38 -15.47
CA GLY A 381 -1.93 -16.06 -16.08
C GLY A 381 -2.81 -15.01 -15.38
N GLU A 382 -3.43 -15.35 -14.26
CA GLU A 382 -4.10 -14.36 -13.43
C GLU A 382 -3.10 -13.50 -12.65
N CYS A 383 -3.47 -12.31 -12.30
CA CYS A 383 -2.67 -11.45 -11.43
C CYS A 383 -3.55 -10.55 -10.58
N ASP A 384 -2.98 -9.97 -9.54
CA ASP A 384 -3.59 -8.90 -8.78
C ASP A 384 -2.50 -7.99 -8.19
N PHE A 385 -2.55 -6.71 -8.52
CA PHE A 385 -1.58 -5.70 -8.11
C PHE A 385 -2.29 -4.49 -7.51
N ASN A 386 -1.78 -4.02 -6.38
CA ASN A 386 -2.18 -2.74 -5.81
C ASN A 386 -1.39 -1.57 -6.40
N VAL A 387 -1.79 -0.36 -6.05
CA VAL A 387 -0.97 0.85 -6.18
C VAL A 387 -0.21 1.04 -4.88
N VAL A 388 1.12 1.18 -4.92
CA VAL A 388 1.91 1.43 -3.70
C VAL A 388 1.74 2.88 -3.26
N ILE A 389 0.70 3.13 -2.47
CA ILE A 389 0.39 4.39 -1.80
C ILE A 389 0.02 4.12 -0.34
N ARG A 390 0.01 5.15 0.52
CA ARG A 390 -0.25 4.99 1.97
C ARG A 390 0.67 3.95 2.59
N SER A 391 1.92 3.90 2.13
CA SER A 391 2.88 2.84 2.39
C SER A 391 4.16 3.40 3.01
N LEU A 392 4.86 2.55 3.73
CA LEU A 392 6.16 2.81 4.32
C LEU A 392 7.20 1.87 3.67
N ILE A 393 8.37 2.38 3.38
CA ILE A 393 9.51 1.62 2.89
C ILE A 393 10.60 1.71 3.95
N TYR A 394 11.09 0.55 4.41
CA TYR A 394 12.12 0.46 5.43
C TYR A 394 13.36 -0.26 4.91
N GLN A 395 14.52 0.36 5.05
CA GLN A 395 15.82 -0.18 4.70
C GLN A 395 16.63 -0.44 5.98
N PRO A 396 16.63 -1.69 6.50
CA PRO A 396 17.25 -2.01 7.81
C PRO A 396 18.72 -1.66 7.90
N ALA A 397 19.51 -1.92 6.84
CA ALA A 397 20.95 -1.66 6.82
C ALA A 397 21.29 -0.16 6.94
N ALA A 398 20.41 0.71 6.47
CA ALA A 398 20.56 2.16 6.54
C ALA A 398 19.76 2.76 7.72
N ALA A 399 19.01 1.94 8.46
CA ALA A 399 18.05 2.36 9.48
C ALA A 399 17.15 3.51 8.99
N ARG A 400 16.69 3.43 7.71
CA ARG A 400 15.98 4.52 7.03
C ARG A 400 14.56 4.13 6.67
N TRP A 401 13.65 5.02 7.00
CA TRP A 401 12.22 4.96 6.65
C TRP A 401 11.89 6.01 5.62
N LYS A 402 11.09 5.62 4.63
CA LYS A 402 10.55 6.52 3.61
C LYS A 402 9.05 6.32 3.49
N SER A 403 8.36 7.40 3.21
CA SER A 403 6.98 7.41 2.75
C SER A 403 6.76 8.59 1.82
N TRP A 404 5.77 8.49 0.96
CA TRP A 404 5.44 9.54 0.01
C TRP A 404 3.95 9.83 0.06
N ALA A 405 3.59 11.05 -0.31
CA ALA A 405 2.22 11.41 -0.62
C ALA A 405 2.18 12.27 -1.88
N GLY A 406 1.14 12.11 -2.68
CA GLY A 406 0.93 12.85 -3.91
C GLY A 406 -0.48 13.45 -3.95
N SER A 407 -0.60 14.54 -4.67
CA SER A 407 -1.87 15.21 -4.96
C SER A 407 -2.00 15.53 -6.45
N ALA A 408 -3.21 15.42 -6.97
CA ALA A 408 -3.52 15.67 -8.37
C ALA A 408 -3.70 17.17 -8.60
N LEU A 409 -2.73 17.77 -9.26
CA LEU A 409 -2.78 19.17 -9.65
C LEU A 409 -3.52 19.32 -10.97
N THR A 410 -4.46 20.25 -11.00
CA THR A 410 -5.08 20.81 -12.20
C THR A 410 -4.88 22.33 -12.21
N VAL A 411 -5.26 22.99 -13.29
CA VAL A 411 -5.19 24.45 -13.38
C VAL A 411 -6.00 25.15 -12.27
N TYR A 412 -7.03 24.49 -11.72
CA TYR A 412 -7.91 25.03 -10.66
C TYR A 412 -7.49 24.63 -9.26
N ALA A 413 -6.49 23.72 -9.10
CA ALA A 413 -6.04 23.27 -7.80
C ALA A 413 -5.46 24.45 -6.99
N GLN A 414 -5.67 24.41 -5.67
CA GLN A 414 -5.11 25.41 -4.75
C GLN A 414 -3.86 24.81 -4.08
N PRO A 415 -2.64 25.26 -4.40
CA PRO A 415 -1.40 24.64 -3.93
C PRO A 415 -1.31 24.47 -2.40
N GLN A 416 -1.87 25.39 -1.63
CA GLN A 416 -1.94 25.28 -0.17
C GLN A 416 -2.86 24.11 0.26
N ALA A 417 -4.04 23.99 -0.31
CA ALA A 417 -4.98 22.92 0.00
C ALA A 417 -4.42 21.55 -0.40
N GLU A 418 -3.74 21.47 -1.53
CA GLU A 418 -3.08 20.24 -1.99
C GLU A 418 -1.93 19.83 -1.04
N TRP A 419 -1.16 20.78 -0.52
CA TRP A 419 -0.17 20.49 0.52
C TRP A 419 -0.79 19.94 1.80
N GLU A 420 -1.89 20.51 2.26
CA GLU A 420 -2.64 20.02 3.43
C GLU A 420 -3.20 18.62 3.18
N GLU A 421 -3.62 18.31 1.96
CA GLU A 421 -4.04 16.96 1.56
C GLU A 421 -2.89 15.96 1.63
N LEU A 422 -1.66 16.32 1.19
CA LEU A 422 -0.49 15.47 1.35
C LEU A 422 -0.24 15.13 2.83
N GLN A 423 -0.29 16.14 3.69
CA GLN A 423 -0.12 15.95 5.14
C GLN A 423 -1.21 15.04 5.73
N LEU A 424 -2.46 15.18 5.27
CA LEU A 424 -3.55 14.31 5.68
C LEU A 424 -3.30 12.85 5.25
N LYS A 425 -2.81 12.65 4.03
CA LYS A 425 -2.45 11.32 3.49
C LYS A 425 -1.32 10.66 4.29
N MET A 426 -0.43 11.45 4.87
CA MET A 426 0.67 10.97 5.70
C MET A 426 0.31 10.64 7.14
N LYS A 427 -0.86 11.07 7.66
CA LYS A 427 -1.23 10.85 9.06
C LYS A 427 -1.20 9.37 9.47
N ALA A 428 -1.79 8.47 8.69
CA ALA A 428 -1.85 7.05 9.05
C ALA A 428 -0.47 6.37 9.01
N PRO A 429 0.36 6.51 7.95
CA PRO A 429 1.72 5.98 7.94
C PRO A 429 2.60 6.53 9.07
N ALA A 430 2.56 7.83 9.31
CA ALA A 430 3.36 8.47 10.36
C ALA A 430 2.95 7.99 11.76
N ALA A 431 1.64 7.93 12.04
CA ALA A 431 1.13 7.44 13.31
C ALA A 431 1.46 5.96 13.52
N ALA A 432 1.39 5.12 12.49
CA ALA A 432 1.75 3.70 12.59
C ALA A 432 3.22 3.50 13.00
N LEU A 433 4.12 4.33 12.45
CA LEU A 433 5.53 4.30 12.82
C LEU A 433 5.76 4.77 14.27
N GLN A 434 5.03 5.80 14.71
CA GLN A 434 5.10 6.31 16.09
C GLN A 434 4.57 5.31 17.12
N ASP A 435 3.46 4.61 16.82
CA ASP A 435 2.91 3.59 17.72
C ASP A 435 3.86 2.42 17.92
N ALA A 436 4.49 1.95 16.84
CA ALA A 436 5.49 0.90 16.94
C ALA A 436 6.69 1.30 17.82
N ARG A 437 6.97 2.60 17.91
CA ARG A 437 7.94 3.15 18.88
C ARG A 437 7.45 3.01 20.32
N SER A 438 6.18 3.32 20.58
CA SER A 438 5.61 3.34 21.93
C SER A 438 5.44 1.95 22.53
N LEU A 439 5.14 0.95 21.70
CA LEU A 439 4.96 -0.44 22.13
C LEU A 439 6.25 -1.09 22.68
N ASN A 440 7.42 -0.57 22.28
CA ASN A 440 8.74 -1.07 22.68
C ASN A 440 9.45 -0.16 23.70
N ALA A 441 8.83 0.94 24.13
CA ALA A 441 9.34 1.71 25.27
C ALA A 441 9.05 0.92 26.55
N GLU A 442 10.08 0.48 27.27
CA GLU A 442 9.90 -0.05 28.63
C GLU A 442 9.08 0.96 29.46
N PRO A 443 8.10 0.51 30.26
CA PRO A 443 7.47 1.39 31.21
C PRO A 443 8.58 2.00 32.10
N ALA A 444 8.61 3.33 32.20
CA ALA A 444 9.55 4.01 33.05
C ALA A 444 9.55 3.31 34.41
N PRO A 445 10.72 3.01 35.02
CA PRO A 445 10.75 2.34 36.29
C PRO A 445 9.89 3.14 37.28
N ASN A 446 8.88 2.48 37.84
CA ASN A 446 8.04 3.08 38.86
C ASN A 446 8.98 3.60 39.94
N ASP A 447 9.04 4.91 40.08
CA ASP A 447 9.74 5.56 41.19
C ASP A 447 9.01 5.15 42.47
N THR A 448 9.48 4.03 43.06
CA THR A 448 9.06 3.54 44.37
C THR A 448 9.79 4.28 45.48
N SER A 449 9.97 5.59 45.33
CA SER A 449 10.36 6.43 46.43
C SER A 449 9.21 6.44 47.45
N PRO A 450 9.43 6.00 48.71
CA PRO A 450 8.36 5.95 49.69
C PRO A 450 7.86 7.37 49.96
N GLN A 451 6.60 7.62 49.70
CA GLN A 451 5.95 8.88 50.08
C GLN A 451 6.05 9.04 51.61
N PRO A 452 6.46 10.21 52.13
CA PRO A 452 6.47 10.46 53.56
C PRO A 452 5.05 10.39 54.12
N ALA A 453 4.90 9.63 55.21
CA ALA A 453 3.63 9.39 55.87
C ALA A 453 2.90 10.72 56.22
N PRO A 454 1.57 10.79 56.07
CA PRO A 454 0.81 11.99 56.41
C PRO A 454 0.89 12.26 57.92
N LYS A 455 1.32 13.48 58.27
CA LYS A 455 1.33 13.96 59.66
C LYS A 455 -0.11 13.99 60.20
N THR A 456 -0.37 13.16 61.23
CA THR A 456 -1.63 13.16 61.97
C THR A 456 -1.72 14.43 62.82
N ASN A 457 -2.60 15.37 62.45
CA ASN A 457 -3.00 16.48 63.31
C ASN A 457 -4.07 15.98 64.31
N LYS A 458 -3.76 16.08 65.59
CA LYS A 458 -4.71 15.85 66.68
C LYS A 458 -5.82 16.92 66.66
N PRO A 459 -7.07 16.56 66.98
CA PRO A 459 -8.15 17.52 67.04
C PRO A 459 -8.10 18.31 68.36
N THR A 460 -8.09 19.63 68.24
CA THR A 460 -8.31 20.53 69.40
C THR A 460 -9.82 20.75 69.53
N ASN A 461 -10.35 20.31 70.66
CA ASN A 461 -11.67 20.58 71.20
C ASN A 461 -11.87 22.07 71.46
N GLN A 462 -12.85 22.72 70.86
CA GLN A 462 -13.51 23.88 71.52
C GLN A 462 -15.03 23.86 71.24
N ARG A 463 -15.70 24.05 72.34
CA ARG A 463 -17.15 23.99 72.58
C ARG A 463 -17.87 25.26 72.14
N THR A 464 -19.12 25.03 71.80
CA THR A 464 -20.35 25.89 72.02
C THR A 464 -20.51 27.19 71.28
N ALA A 465 -21.54 27.34 70.52
CA ALA A 465 -22.83 27.88 71.00
C ALA A 465 -23.91 27.83 69.90
N ARG A 466 -25.11 27.52 70.33
CA ARG A 466 -26.38 27.48 69.64
C ARG A 466 -26.80 28.84 69.07
N SER A 467 -27.44 28.88 67.94
CA SER A 467 -28.74 29.59 67.75
C SER A 467 -29.38 29.18 66.38
N ALA A 468 -30.62 28.80 66.52
CA ALA A 468 -31.54 28.48 65.44
C ALA A 468 -32.38 29.75 65.08
N PRO A 469 -33.42 29.63 64.26
CA PRO A 469 -33.44 29.91 62.84
C PRO A 469 -34.36 31.12 62.49
N ARG A 470 -34.35 31.60 61.25
CA ARG A 470 -35.52 32.36 60.74
C ARG A 470 -35.70 32.11 59.24
N HIS A 471 -36.94 31.79 58.95
CA HIS A 471 -37.64 31.81 57.67
C HIS A 471 -37.62 33.18 57.00
N GLU A 472 -37.67 33.20 55.68
CA GLU A 472 -38.64 33.87 54.81
C GLU A 472 -38.14 33.80 53.36
N LYS A 473 -38.79 33.12 52.49
CA LYS A 473 -39.91 33.38 51.55
C LYS A 473 -39.70 34.58 50.60
N ASN A 474 -39.87 34.22 49.33
CA ASN A 474 -40.36 34.99 48.18
C ASN A 474 -39.39 35.95 47.46
N ARG A 475 -39.03 35.68 46.24
CA ARG A 475 -39.83 35.83 44.98
C ARG A 475 -39.11 35.11 43.85
#